data_70e363f37fefc60c25675bbb2b0bcd60
#
_entry.id   70e363f37fefc60c25675bbb2b0bcd60
#
_cell.length_a   1.000
_cell.length_b   1.000
_cell.length_c   1.000
_cell.angle_alpha   90.00
_cell.angle_beta   90.00
_cell.angle_gamma   90.00
#
_symmetry.space_group_name_H-M   'P 1'
#
loop_
_entity.id
_entity.type
_entity.pdbx_description
1 polymer ?
#
loop_
_entity_poly.entity_id
_entity_poly.type
_entity_poly.pdbx_seq_one_letter_code
_entity_poly.pdbx_strand_id
1 'polypeptide(L)'
;MKRNRNKGFTLVELLIVIAIIALLMALLGVLIQGLLDRAKFAKTNSIVQALESSCKNYKTDFGEYPPVSMFGNGSSKNLHWHLGRQRFISQGHSSSGGGGIAVKRPGYIDFNADWLDTNPSSTYPQTGKVFDVIDAWVRPITYENPSPNVPAGN
;
A
#
# COMPACT_ATOMS: atom_id res chain seq x y z
N MET A 1 -48.42 -44.17 -28.66
CA MET A 1 -47.13 -43.56 -28.36
C MET A 1 -47.05 -42.21 -29.05
N LYS A 2 -47.06 -41.08 -28.27
CA LYS A 2 -46.93 -39.69 -28.81
C LYS A 2 -45.45 -39.38 -28.99
N ARG A 3 -45.01 -39.25 -30.22
CA ARG A 3 -43.62 -38.89 -30.59
C ARG A 3 -43.41 -37.40 -30.31
N ASN A 4 -42.71 -37.06 -29.21
CA ASN A 4 -42.27 -35.67 -28.94
C ASN A 4 -41.29 -35.23 -30.04
N ARG A 5 -41.71 -34.33 -30.92
CA ARG A 5 -40.85 -33.65 -31.88
C ARG A 5 -40.03 -32.61 -31.11
N ASN A 6 -38.80 -32.90 -30.84
CA ASN A 6 -37.84 -31.89 -30.37
C ASN A 6 -37.73 -30.78 -31.42
N LYS A 7 -38.17 -29.58 -31.09
CA LYS A 7 -37.99 -28.41 -31.96
C LYS A 7 -36.50 -28.05 -31.89
N GLY A 8 -35.80 -28.19 -33.02
CA GLY A 8 -34.42 -27.74 -33.15
C GLY A 8 -34.36 -26.20 -33.18
N PHE A 9 -33.28 -25.67 -32.69
CA PHE A 9 -32.99 -24.22 -32.77
C PHE A 9 -32.81 -23.80 -34.23
N THR A 10 -33.36 -22.67 -34.60
CA THR A 10 -33.16 -22.12 -35.95
C THR A 10 -31.83 -21.33 -36.00
N LEU A 11 -31.16 -21.31 -37.17
CA LEU A 11 -29.92 -20.57 -37.40
C LEU A 11 -30.11 -19.08 -37.11
N VAL A 12 -31.30 -18.55 -37.40
CA VAL A 12 -31.67 -17.14 -37.16
C VAL A 12 -31.74 -16.81 -35.66
N GLU A 13 -32.31 -17.69 -34.85
CA GLU A 13 -32.37 -17.52 -33.39
C GLU A 13 -30.95 -17.45 -32.77
N LEU A 14 -30.04 -18.33 -33.25
CA LEU A 14 -28.65 -18.28 -32.79
C LEU A 14 -27.95 -16.94 -33.22
N LEU A 15 -28.19 -16.50 -34.45
CA LEU A 15 -27.59 -15.27 -34.98
C LEU A 15 -28.05 -14.05 -34.19
N ILE A 16 -29.34 -13.96 -33.84
CA ILE A 16 -29.87 -12.85 -33.03
C ILE A 16 -29.24 -12.85 -31.63
N VAL A 17 -29.07 -14.01 -30.99
CA VAL A 17 -28.48 -14.11 -29.65
C VAL A 17 -27.03 -13.62 -29.65
N ILE A 18 -26.21 -14.09 -30.62
CA ILE A 18 -24.82 -13.63 -30.68
C ILE A 18 -24.71 -12.13 -31.00
N ALA A 19 -25.63 -11.58 -31.83
CA ALA A 19 -25.67 -10.15 -32.13
C ALA A 19 -25.96 -9.31 -30.86
N ILE A 20 -26.91 -9.75 -30.03
CA ILE A 20 -27.24 -9.08 -28.76
C ILE A 20 -26.06 -9.15 -27.79
N ILE A 21 -25.43 -10.33 -27.64
CA ILE A 21 -24.26 -10.50 -26.78
C ILE A 21 -23.11 -9.60 -27.24
N ALA A 22 -22.83 -9.54 -28.54
CA ALA A 22 -21.78 -8.68 -29.08
C ALA A 22 -22.05 -7.20 -28.79
N LEU A 23 -23.31 -6.75 -28.92
CA LEU A 23 -23.71 -5.39 -28.60
C LEU A 23 -23.51 -5.08 -27.11
N LEU A 24 -23.93 -5.98 -26.21
CA LEU A 24 -23.75 -5.83 -24.76
C LEU A 24 -22.27 -5.79 -24.36
N MET A 25 -21.45 -6.65 -24.94
CA MET A 25 -20.00 -6.66 -24.70
C MET A 25 -19.33 -5.37 -25.15
N ALA A 26 -19.74 -4.80 -26.28
CA ALA A 26 -19.21 -3.52 -26.76
C ALA A 26 -19.52 -2.36 -25.79
N LEU A 27 -20.72 -2.33 -25.21
CA LEU A 27 -21.12 -1.30 -24.24
C LEU A 27 -20.38 -1.47 -22.90
N LEU A 28 -20.21 -2.72 -22.40
CA LEU A 28 -19.53 -3.01 -21.14
C LEU A 28 -18.04 -2.68 -21.20
N GLY A 29 -17.39 -2.88 -22.33
CA GLY A 29 -15.95 -2.64 -22.47
C GLY A 29 -15.51 -1.22 -22.12
N VAL A 30 -16.31 -0.23 -22.50
CA VAL A 30 -16.03 1.20 -22.20
C VAL A 30 -16.20 1.52 -20.71
N LEU A 31 -17.19 0.92 -20.04
CA LEU A 31 -17.49 1.16 -18.63
C LEU A 31 -16.42 0.58 -17.70
N ILE A 32 -15.85 -0.59 -18.03
CA ILE A 32 -14.90 -1.30 -17.19
C ILE A 32 -13.61 -0.50 -16.98
N GLN A 33 -13.09 0.18 -18.01
CA GLN A 33 -11.86 0.96 -17.89
C GLN A 33 -11.98 2.08 -16.85
N GLY A 34 -13.07 2.82 -16.86
CA GLY A 34 -13.32 3.88 -15.88
C GLY A 34 -13.48 3.36 -14.44
N LEU A 35 -14.01 2.16 -14.26
CA LEU A 35 -14.13 1.53 -12.94
C LEU A 35 -12.77 1.06 -12.39
N LEU A 36 -11.90 0.52 -13.24
CA LEU A 36 -10.56 0.08 -12.85
C LEU A 36 -9.70 1.27 -12.38
N ASP A 37 -9.76 2.40 -13.06
CA ASP A 37 -9.04 3.59 -12.64
C ASP A 37 -9.55 4.13 -11.30
N ARG A 38 -10.87 4.18 -11.10
CA ARG A 38 -11.45 4.56 -9.81
C ARG A 38 -11.03 3.61 -8.68
N ALA A 39 -10.98 2.29 -8.93
CA ALA A 39 -10.52 1.32 -7.96
C ALA A 39 -9.04 1.53 -7.58
N LYS A 40 -8.18 1.85 -8.55
CA LYS A 40 -6.78 2.20 -8.31
C LYS A 40 -6.64 3.47 -7.48
N PHE A 41 -7.39 4.52 -7.78
CA PHE A 41 -7.42 5.74 -6.97
C PHE A 41 -7.86 5.47 -5.54
N ALA A 42 -8.93 4.70 -5.35
CA ALA A 42 -9.40 4.34 -4.02
C ALA A 42 -8.36 3.54 -3.23
N LYS A 43 -7.68 2.58 -3.87
CA LYS A 43 -6.58 1.81 -3.25
C LYS A 43 -5.43 2.74 -2.85
N THR A 44 -4.96 3.60 -3.74
CA THR A 44 -3.87 4.53 -3.44
C THR A 44 -4.24 5.47 -2.29
N ASN A 45 -5.46 6.01 -2.29
CA ASN A 45 -5.92 6.89 -1.23
C ASN A 45 -5.97 6.18 0.13
N SER A 46 -6.41 4.91 0.17
CA SER A 46 -6.38 4.13 1.41
C SER A 46 -4.97 3.88 1.93
N ILE A 47 -4.00 3.63 1.05
CA ILE A 47 -2.59 3.49 1.42
C ILE A 47 -2.07 4.78 2.03
N VAL A 48 -2.30 5.92 1.37
CA VAL A 48 -1.84 7.23 1.84
C VAL A 48 -2.44 7.58 3.20
N GLN A 49 -3.75 7.35 3.39
CA GLN A 49 -4.40 7.58 4.69
C GLN A 49 -3.84 6.70 5.81
N ALA A 50 -3.55 5.43 5.51
CA ALA A 50 -2.93 4.52 6.47
C ALA A 50 -1.52 4.98 6.86
N LEU A 51 -0.72 5.42 5.89
CA LEU A 51 0.61 5.99 6.12
C LEU A 51 0.54 7.28 6.94
N GLU A 52 -0.37 8.19 6.59
CA GLU A 52 -0.57 9.45 7.33
C GLU A 52 -0.93 9.20 8.79
N SER A 53 -1.88 8.30 9.05
CA SER A 53 -2.27 7.91 10.41
C SER A 53 -1.08 7.32 11.18
N SER A 54 -0.30 6.47 10.53
CA SER A 54 0.88 5.84 11.13
C SER A 54 2.00 6.84 11.43
N CYS A 55 2.21 7.84 10.55
CA CYS A 55 3.14 8.93 10.79
C CYS A 55 2.70 9.82 11.97
N LYS A 56 1.39 10.07 12.11
CA LYS A 56 0.85 10.82 13.26
C LYS A 56 1.06 10.06 14.57
N ASN A 57 0.83 8.75 14.58
CA ASN A 57 1.07 7.89 15.73
C ASN A 57 2.57 7.87 16.09
N TYR A 58 3.45 7.77 15.08
CA TYR A 58 4.89 7.87 15.27
C TYR A 58 5.27 9.21 15.93
N LYS A 59 4.73 10.33 15.40
CA LYS A 59 4.97 11.67 15.98
C LYS A 59 4.49 11.79 17.42
N THR A 60 3.37 11.16 17.77
CA THR A 60 2.85 11.17 19.13
C THR A 60 3.80 10.48 20.10
N ASP A 61 4.46 9.39 19.66
CA ASP A 61 5.38 8.62 20.49
C ASP A 61 6.79 9.25 20.58
N PHE A 62 7.28 9.85 19.49
CA PHE A 62 8.66 10.36 19.39
C PHE A 62 8.77 11.89 19.37
N GLY A 63 7.65 12.61 19.29
CA GLY A 63 7.61 14.07 19.20
C GLY A 63 7.88 14.63 17.79
N GLU A 64 8.36 13.81 16.86
CA GLU A 64 8.72 14.19 15.49
C GLU A 64 8.22 13.16 14.48
N TYR A 65 8.14 13.59 13.21
CA TYR A 65 7.80 12.69 12.10
C TYR A 65 8.98 11.76 11.76
N PRO A 66 8.71 10.59 11.09
CA PRO A 66 9.78 9.70 10.68
C PRO A 66 10.89 10.44 9.93
N PRO A 67 12.17 10.27 10.32
CA PRO A 67 13.27 10.97 9.67
C PRO A 67 13.52 10.45 8.24
N VAL A 68 13.98 11.35 7.36
CA VAL A 68 14.30 11.06 5.94
C VAL A 68 15.78 10.80 5.70
N SER A 69 16.59 10.78 6.76
CA SER A 69 18.05 10.76 6.67
C SER A 69 18.65 9.45 6.16
N MET A 70 17.94 8.30 6.31
CA MET A 70 18.52 6.99 6.01
C MET A 70 18.60 6.66 4.52
N PHE A 71 17.55 6.98 3.76
CA PHE A 71 17.42 6.59 2.35
C PHE A 71 17.29 7.81 1.42
N GLY A 72 17.56 9.01 1.95
CA GLY A 72 17.41 10.27 1.24
C GLY A 72 16.01 10.86 1.32
N ASN A 73 15.93 12.17 1.07
CA ASN A 73 14.67 12.89 1.03
C ASN A 73 13.82 12.40 -0.16
N GLY A 74 12.53 12.28 0.02
CA GLY A 74 11.61 11.77 -1.00
C GLY A 74 11.49 10.24 -1.06
N SER A 75 12.34 9.47 -0.37
CA SER A 75 12.29 8.00 -0.43
C SER A 75 11.22 7.42 0.50
N SER A 76 10.31 6.63 -0.05
CA SER A 76 9.30 5.87 0.70
C SER A 76 9.88 4.74 1.55
N LYS A 77 11.15 4.35 1.32
CA LYS A 77 11.88 3.38 2.15
C LYS A 77 12.00 3.84 3.59
N ASN A 78 12.10 5.16 3.83
CA ASN A 78 12.08 5.72 5.17
C ASN A 78 10.78 5.34 5.92
N LEU A 79 9.64 5.37 5.25
CA LEU A 79 8.36 4.97 5.84
C LEU A 79 8.33 3.49 6.18
N HIS A 80 8.72 2.63 5.24
CA HIS A 80 8.80 1.19 5.49
C HIS A 80 9.73 0.86 6.66
N TRP A 81 10.90 1.52 6.74
CA TRP A 81 11.86 1.33 7.82
C TRP A 81 11.34 1.80 9.17
N HIS A 82 10.75 2.99 9.22
CA HIS A 82 10.37 3.62 10.49
C HIS A 82 9.00 3.16 11.00
N LEU A 83 8.07 2.85 10.13
CA LEU A 83 6.71 2.49 10.52
C LEU A 83 6.48 0.99 10.60
N GLY A 84 7.12 0.18 9.74
CA GLY A 84 6.88 -1.26 9.66
C GLY A 84 7.62 -2.11 10.69
N ARG A 85 8.64 -1.55 11.36
CA ARG A 85 9.47 -2.34 12.26
C ARG A 85 8.95 -2.40 13.69
N GLN A 86 9.07 -3.59 14.26
CA GLN A 86 8.98 -3.73 15.72
C GLN A 86 10.13 -2.97 16.38
N ARG A 87 9.82 -2.11 17.34
CA ARG A 87 10.80 -1.29 18.04
C ARG A 87 10.86 -1.63 19.50
N PHE A 88 12.04 -1.49 20.07
CA PHE A 88 12.23 -1.46 21.51
C PHE A 88 12.23 -0.01 21.95
N ILE A 89 11.21 0.40 22.69
CA ILE A 89 11.15 1.73 23.31
C ILE A 89 11.62 1.57 24.74
N SER A 90 12.66 2.32 25.09
CA SER A 90 13.06 2.44 26.50
C SER A 90 12.03 3.30 27.21
N GLN A 91 11.12 2.70 27.98
CA GLN A 91 10.27 3.43 28.91
C GLN A 91 11.06 3.74 30.17
N GLY A 92 11.36 4.98 30.40
CA GLY A 92 12.02 5.49 31.59
C GLY A 92 13.26 6.30 31.26
N HIS A 93 13.06 7.58 31.00
CA HIS A 93 14.13 8.55 31.09
C HIS A 93 14.34 8.83 32.57
N SER A 94 15.10 7.95 33.23
CA SER A 94 15.68 8.30 34.53
C SER A 94 17.01 8.97 34.26
N SER A 95 17.13 10.24 34.64
CA SER A 95 18.37 11.01 34.63
C SER A 95 19.44 10.47 35.60
N SER A 96 19.24 9.31 36.17
CA SER A 96 20.16 8.61 37.08
C SER A 96 20.22 7.14 36.66
N GLY A 97 21.16 6.77 35.81
CA GLY A 97 21.82 5.46 35.63
C GLY A 97 21.02 4.15 35.72
N GLY A 98 19.72 4.15 35.75
CA GLY A 98 18.87 2.96 35.83
C GLY A 98 18.38 2.50 34.47
N GLY A 99 18.74 1.29 34.07
CA GLY A 99 18.34 0.67 32.83
C GLY A 99 16.82 0.67 32.64
N GLY A 100 16.33 1.44 31.66
CA GLY A 100 14.94 1.42 31.25
C GLY A 100 14.54 0.04 30.74
N ILE A 101 13.32 -0.38 31.05
CA ILE A 101 12.76 -1.63 30.52
C ILE A 101 12.51 -1.44 29.02
N ALA A 102 13.19 -2.21 28.19
CA ALA A 102 12.95 -2.24 26.76
C ALA A 102 11.59 -2.93 26.49
N VAL A 103 10.57 -2.16 26.18
CA VAL A 103 9.27 -2.68 25.78
C VAL A 103 9.23 -2.88 24.27
N LYS A 104 9.00 -4.11 23.84
CA LYS A 104 8.80 -4.44 22.42
C LYS A 104 7.42 -3.96 22.01
N ARG A 105 7.36 -2.98 21.09
CA ARG A 105 6.12 -2.53 20.46
C ARG A 105 6.02 -3.04 19.02
N PRO A 106 4.80 -3.37 18.54
CA PRO A 106 4.58 -3.66 17.12
C PRO A 106 4.90 -2.41 16.28
N GLY A 107 5.10 -2.60 14.98
CA GLY A 107 5.16 -1.47 14.05
C GLY A 107 3.88 -0.63 14.06
N TYR A 108 3.96 0.59 13.57
CA TYR A 108 2.78 1.48 13.45
C TYR A 108 1.83 1.06 12.33
N ILE A 109 2.34 0.29 11.39
CA ILE A 109 1.58 -0.24 10.27
C ILE A 109 2.14 -1.62 9.89
N ASP A 110 1.24 -2.53 9.52
CA ASP A 110 1.60 -3.78 8.87
C ASP A 110 1.48 -3.60 7.36
N PHE A 111 2.62 -3.59 6.67
CA PHE A 111 2.64 -3.36 5.24
C PHE A 111 2.18 -4.62 4.51
N ASN A 112 1.09 -4.49 3.75
CA ASN A 112 0.66 -5.54 2.84
C ASN A 112 1.70 -5.68 1.70
N ALA A 113 1.96 -6.90 1.24
CA ALA A 113 2.87 -7.18 0.12
C ALA A 113 2.51 -6.41 -1.16
N ASP A 114 1.22 -6.12 -1.38
CA ASP A 114 0.73 -5.33 -2.51
C ASP A 114 1.11 -3.84 -2.47
N TRP A 115 1.60 -3.37 -1.32
CA TRP A 115 2.01 -1.98 -1.10
C TRP A 115 3.52 -1.79 -1.23
N LEU A 116 4.24 -2.89 -1.46
CA LEU A 116 5.70 -2.89 -1.48
C LEU A 116 6.21 -3.29 -2.86
N ASP A 117 7.26 -2.61 -3.31
CA ASP A 117 7.99 -3.06 -4.50
C ASP A 117 8.69 -4.39 -4.17
N THR A 118 8.36 -5.43 -4.94
CA THR A 118 8.94 -6.76 -4.76
C THR A 118 10.41 -6.84 -5.19
N ASN A 119 10.93 -5.80 -5.85
CA ASN A 119 12.33 -5.73 -6.25
C ASN A 119 13.13 -4.89 -5.23
N PRO A 120 13.69 -5.51 -4.18
CA PRO A 120 14.37 -4.77 -3.12
C PRO A 120 15.66 -4.14 -3.65
N SER A 121 15.67 -2.83 -3.82
CA SER A 121 16.82 -2.09 -4.32
C SER A 121 17.91 -1.87 -3.27
N SER A 122 17.67 -2.20 -2.00
CA SER A 122 18.67 -2.13 -0.94
C SER A 122 18.43 -3.15 0.17
N THR A 123 19.49 -3.89 0.51
CA THR A 123 19.52 -4.75 1.70
C THR A 123 20.36 -4.03 2.76
N TYR A 124 19.76 -3.66 3.87
CA TYR A 124 20.53 -3.14 5.01
C TYR A 124 21.16 -4.32 5.75
N PRO A 125 22.49 -4.31 6.00
CA PRO A 125 23.21 -5.51 6.46
C PRO A 125 22.76 -6.08 7.81
N GLN A 126 22.08 -5.27 8.63
CA GLN A 126 21.74 -5.66 10.00
C GLN A 126 20.24 -5.89 10.25
N THR A 127 19.34 -5.68 9.27
CA THR A 127 17.95 -5.51 9.64
C THR A 127 16.91 -6.03 8.64
N GLY A 128 17.32 -6.70 7.61
CA GLY A 128 16.39 -7.25 6.60
C GLY A 128 16.18 -6.33 5.39
N LYS A 129 15.32 -6.77 4.51
CA LYS A 129 15.01 -6.07 3.25
C LYS A 129 14.16 -4.84 3.52
N VAL A 130 14.50 -3.73 2.88
CA VAL A 130 13.73 -2.49 2.89
C VAL A 130 13.16 -2.26 1.49
N PHE A 131 11.87 -1.99 1.43
CA PHE A 131 11.12 -1.86 0.21
C PHE A 131 10.63 -0.43 0.02
N ASP A 132 10.46 -0.01 -1.24
CA ASP A 132 9.68 1.17 -1.55
C ASP A 132 8.20 0.88 -1.35
N VAL A 133 7.48 1.83 -0.78
CA VAL A 133 6.02 1.80 -0.72
C VAL A 133 5.49 2.33 -2.03
N ILE A 134 4.64 1.56 -2.69
CA ILE A 134 4.13 1.86 -4.04
C ILE A 134 2.63 2.14 -4.04
N ASP A 135 2.19 2.92 -5.00
CA ASP A 135 0.78 3.17 -5.30
C ASP A 135 0.15 2.02 -6.13
N ALA A 136 -1.12 2.14 -6.48
CA ALA A 136 -1.82 1.14 -7.28
C ALA A 136 -1.36 1.08 -8.75
N TRP A 137 -0.51 2.00 -9.21
CA TRP A 137 0.15 2.01 -10.53
C TRP A 137 1.60 1.56 -10.46
N VAL A 138 2.03 0.97 -9.33
CA VAL A 138 3.40 0.48 -9.09
C VAL A 138 4.43 1.61 -9.14
N ARG A 139 4.05 2.83 -8.69
CA ARG A 139 4.97 3.96 -8.60
C ARG A 139 5.33 4.22 -7.14
N PRO A 140 6.60 4.49 -6.80
CA PRO A 140 6.99 4.81 -5.44
C PRO A 140 6.25 6.05 -4.92
N ILE A 141 5.79 5.98 -3.67
CA ILE A 141 5.20 7.12 -2.98
C ILE A 141 6.35 8.01 -2.48
N THR A 142 6.27 9.29 -2.76
CA THR A 142 7.25 10.26 -2.26
C THR A 142 6.92 10.63 -0.81
N TYR A 143 7.91 10.57 0.07
CA TYR A 143 7.78 11.00 1.46
C TYR A 143 8.76 12.13 1.75
N GLU A 144 8.22 13.26 2.17
CA GLU A 144 8.98 14.41 2.64
C GLU A 144 8.64 14.69 4.11
N ASN A 145 9.67 14.89 4.94
CA ASN A 145 9.43 15.22 6.34
C ASN A 145 8.89 16.66 6.43
N PRO A 146 7.70 16.88 7.00
CA PRO A 146 7.11 18.21 7.14
C PRO A 146 7.84 19.09 8.18
N SER A 147 8.81 18.56 8.91
CA SER A 147 9.65 19.30 9.85
C SER A 147 11.09 19.41 9.32
N PRO A 148 11.39 20.33 8.40
CA PRO A 148 12.69 20.40 7.70
C PRO A 148 13.86 20.84 8.59
N ASN A 149 13.65 21.17 9.85
CA ASN A 149 14.64 21.82 10.73
C ASN A 149 15.17 20.95 11.87
N VAL A 150 15.20 19.62 11.71
CA VAL A 150 16.03 18.82 12.61
C VAL A 150 17.42 18.72 11.98
N PRO A 151 18.47 19.40 12.50
CA PRO A 151 19.82 19.20 12.01
C PRO A 151 20.17 17.73 12.16
N ALA A 152 20.76 17.15 11.11
CA ALA A 152 21.34 15.83 11.17
C ALA A 152 22.25 15.80 12.42
N GLY A 153 21.85 14.99 13.40
CA GLY A 153 22.60 14.88 14.65
C GLY A 153 24.04 14.48 14.33
N ASN A 154 24.98 15.26 14.84
CA ASN A 154 26.39 14.92 14.92
C ASN A 154 26.59 13.60 15.69
#